data_1bc135e577953916ea324a43b49d66ce
#
_entry.id   1bc135e577953916ea324a43b49d66ce
#
_cell.length_a   1.000
_cell.length_b   1.000
_cell.length_c   1.000
_cell.angle_alpha   90.00
_cell.angle_beta   90.00
_cell.angle_gamma   90.00
#
_symmetry.space_group_name_H-M   'P 1'
#
loop_
_entity.id
_entity.type
_entity.pdbx_description
1 polymer ?
#
loop_
_entity_poly.entity_id
_entity_poly.type
_entity_poly.pdbx_seq_one_letter_code
_entity_poly.pdbx_strand_id
1 'polypeptide(L)'
;MTDISVDKLVAVYIKMRDKRSELLRAYEEEDETIKTQMDAVESKLLELCKTIGADSLKTQHGTVIRTVKTRYWTSDWESMHKFILEHKMPDLLEKRVSQSTMKQLLEENPDLMPKGMNIDSRYAVTIRRSSSAN
;
A
#
# COMPACT_ATOMS: atom_id res chain seq x y z
N MET A 1 34.76 -24.68 -12.91
CA MET A 1 34.10 -23.54 -12.27
C MET A 1 33.95 -22.41 -13.27
N THR A 2 32.75 -21.97 -13.46
CA THR A 2 32.46 -20.88 -14.39
C THR A 2 32.55 -19.57 -13.67
N ASP A 3 33.42 -18.70 -14.14
CA ASP A 3 33.50 -17.34 -13.63
C ASP A 3 32.31 -16.56 -14.16
N ILE A 4 31.37 -16.24 -13.27
CA ILE A 4 30.21 -15.45 -13.64
C ILE A 4 30.60 -13.97 -13.54
N SER A 5 30.55 -13.28 -14.67
CA SER A 5 30.87 -11.86 -14.72
C SER A 5 29.84 -11.07 -13.92
N VAL A 6 30.31 -10.19 -13.06
CA VAL A 6 29.45 -9.28 -12.29
C VAL A 6 28.65 -8.41 -13.26
N ASP A 7 29.27 -7.95 -14.33
CA ASP A 7 28.60 -7.14 -15.35
C ASP A 7 27.43 -7.89 -15.98
N LYS A 8 27.61 -9.17 -16.31
CA LYS A 8 26.54 -9.99 -16.87
C LYS A 8 25.40 -10.20 -15.89
N LEU A 9 25.71 -10.43 -14.62
CA LEU A 9 24.69 -10.60 -13.58
C LEU A 9 23.86 -9.34 -13.42
N VAL A 10 24.52 -8.19 -13.41
CA VAL A 10 23.84 -6.89 -13.32
C VAL A 10 22.95 -6.66 -14.53
N ALA A 11 23.47 -6.95 -15.73
CA ALA A 11 22.71 -6.78 -16.98
C ALA A 11 21.46 -7.66 -16.98
N VAL A 12 21.59 -8.92 -16.57
CA VAL A 12 20.46 -9.86 -16.50
C VAL A 12 19.44 -9.39 -15.46
N TYR A 13 19.91 -8.95 -14.31
CA TYR A 13 19.02 -8.45 -13.25
C TYR A 13 18.19 -7.25 -13.73
N ILE A 14 18.86 -6.28 -14.37
CA ILE A 14 18.17 -5.09 -14.89
C ILE A 14 17.13 -5.48 -15.93
N LYS A 15 17.47 -6.42 -16.80
CA LYS A 15 16.54 -6.92 -17.82
C LYS A 15 15.30 -7.55 -17.19
N MET A 16 15.50 -8.37 -16.16
CA MET A 16 14.41 -8.99 -15.42
C MET A 16 13.56 -7.95 -14.72
N ARG A 17 14.18 -6.98 -14.09
CA ARG A 17 13.50 -5.89 -13.39
C ARG A 17 12.64 -5.08 -14.35
N ASP A 18 13.21 -4.74 -15.52
CA ASP A 18 12.48 -3.99 -16.55
C ASP A 18 11.28 -4.80 -17.05
N LYS A 19 11.45 -6.11 -17.22
CA LYS A 19 10.35 -6.98 -17.66
C LYS A 19 9.23 -7.04 -16.63
N ARG A 20 9.59 -7.13 -15.34
CA ARG A 20 8.59 -7.10 -14.27
C ARG A 20 7.79 -5.79 -14.27
N SER A 21 8.50 -4.66 -14.42
CA SER A 21 7.86 -3.35 -14.46
C SER A 21 6.91 -3.22 -15.64
N GLU A 22 7.32 -3.74 -16.79
CA GLU A 22 6.49 -3.73 -17.99
C GLU A 22 5.22 -4.57 -17.81
N LEU A 23 5.36 -5.77 -17.24
CA LEU A 23 4.23 -6.66 -16.97
C LEU A 23 3.25 -6.03 -15.98
N LEU A 24 3.78 -5.41 -14.92
CA LEU A 24 2.94 -4.76 -13.91
C LEU A 24 2.18 -3.58 -14.51
N ARG A 25 2.86 -2.76 -15.31
CA ARG A 25 2.22 -1.62 -15.97
C ARG A 25 1.10 -2.07 -16.91
N ALA A 26 1.35 -3.11 -17.72
CA ALA A 26 0.34 -3.65 -18.63
C ALA A 26 -0.86 -4.18 -17.84
N TYR A 27 -0.61 -4.89 -16.74
CA TYR A 27 -1.65 -5.39 -15.85
C TYR A 27 -2.48 -4.24 -15.26
N GLU A 28 -1.80 -3.22 -14.75
CA GLU A 28 -2.48 -2.07 -14.14
C GLU A 28 -3.35 -1.32 -15.13
N GLU A 29 -2.90 -1.18 -16.38
CA GLU A 29 -3.69 -0.52 -17.43
C GLU A 29 -4.96 -1.30 -17.73
N GLU A 30 -4.88 -2.61 -17.89
CA GLU A 30 -6.05 -3.46 -18.13
C GLU A 30 -6.98 -3.47 -16.93
N ASP A 31 -6.42 -3.59 -15.73
CA ASP A 31 -7.18 -3.59 -14.48
C ASP A 31 -7.94 -2.29 -14.30
N GLU A 32 -7.32 -1.15 -14.59
CA GLU A 32 -7.95 0.16 -14.45
C GLU A 32 -9.13 0.30 -15.42
N THR A 33 -8.99 -0.21 -16.63
CA THR A 33 -10.09 -0.20 -17.61
C THR A 33 -11.29 -0.99 -17.11
N ILE A 34 -11.05 -2.19 -16.59
CA ILE A 34 -12.11 -3.05 -16.05
C ILE A 34 -12.73 -2.40 -14.81
N LYS A 35 -11.90 -1.86 -13.93
CA LYS A 35 -12.35 -1.19 -12.72
C LYS A 35 -13.27 -0.02 -13.03
N THR A 36 -12.91 0.79 -14.02
CA THR A 36 -13.74 1.92 -14.45
C THR A 36 -15.11 1.44 -14.95
N GLN A 37 -15.14 0.34 -15.69
CA GLN A 37 -16.38 -0.26 -16.15
C GLN A 37 -17.21 -0.80 -14.98
N MET A 38 -16.57 -1.46 -14.04
CA MET A 38 -17.25 -1.96 -12.84
C MET A 38 -17.83 -0.82 -12.01
N ASP A 39 -17.09 0.27 -11.86
CA ASP A 39 -17.57 1.45 -11.14
C ASP A 39 -18.81 2.05 -11.80
N ALA A 40 -18.84 2.09 -13.11
CA ALA A 40 -20.01 2.58 -13.87
C ALA A 40 -21.23 1.70 -13.61
N VAL A 41 -21.05 0.38 -13.63
CA VAL A 41 -22.13 -0.58 -13.36
C VAL A 41 -22.61 -0.44 -11.91
N GLU A 42 -21.69 -0.32 -10.95
CA GLU A 42 -22.03 -0.13 -9.55
C GLU A 42 -22.86 1.13 -9.34
N SER A 43 -22.46 2.24 -9.98
CA SER A 43 -23.20 3.49 -9.88
C SER A 43 -24.62 3.35 -10.42
N LYS A 44 -24.77 2.62 -11.53
CA LYS A 44 -26.09 2.38 -12.13
C LYS A 44 -26.96 1.53 -11.22
N LEU A 45 -26.37 0.49 -10.62
CA LEU A 45 -27.08 -0.38 -9.68
C LEU A 45 -27.52 0.39 -8.43
N LEU A 46 -26.65 1.27 -7.91
CA LEU A 46 -27.00 2.10 -6.76
C LEU A 46 -28.17 3.02 -7.09
N GLU A 47 -28.14 3.62 -8.27
CA GLU A 47 -29.24 4.47 -8.74
C GLU A 47 -30.55 3.71 -8.84
N LEU A 48 -30.51 2.48 -9.35
CA LEU A 48 -31.69 1.61 -9.45
C LEU A 48 -32.23 1.26 -8.05
N CYS A 49 -31.34 0.94 -7.10
CA CYS A 49 -31.75 0.67 -5.71
C CYS A 49 -32.47 1.88 -5.11
N LYS A 50 -31.97 3.08 -5.34
CA LYS A 50 -32.61 4.31 -4.87
C LYS A 50 -33.97 4.53 -5.48
N THR A 51 -34.09 4.32 -6.78
CA THR A 51 -35.33 4.51 -7.53
C THR A 51 -36.40 3.52 -7.06
N ILE A 52 -36.04 2.28 -6.86
CA ILE A 52 -36.94 1.20 -6.45
C ILE A 52 -37.22 1.28 -4.94
N GLY A 53 -36.29 1.88 -4.18
CA GLY A 53 -36.41 1.93 -2.71
C GLY A 53 -36.05 0.63 -2.06
N ALA A 54 -35.18 -0.17 -2.70
CA ALA A 54 -34.78 -1.47 -2.21
C ALA A 54 -33.35 -1.44 -1.67
N ASP A 55 -33.12 -2.18 -0.58
CA ASP A 55 -31.80 -2.37 -0.01
C ASP A 55 -31.12 -3.63 -0.53
N SER A 56 -31.89 -4.50 -1.17
CA SER A 56 -31.40 -5.75 -1.71
C SER A 56 -32.20 -6.14 -2.96
N LEU A 57 -31.49 -6.56 -3.99
CA LEU A 57 -32.07 -7.04 -5.24
C LEU A 57 -31.46 -8.37 -5.59
N LYS A 58 -32.26 -9.42 -5.63
CA LYS A 58 -31.82 -10.75 -6.03
C LYS A 58 -31.97 -10.93 -7.53
N THR A 59 -30.94 -11.48 -8.14
CA THR A 59 -30.96 -11.83 -9.56
C THR A 59 -30.49 -13.27 -9.73
N GLN A 60 -30.67 -13.79 -10.93
CA GLN A 60 -30.21 -15.14 -11.30
C GLN A 60 -28.68 -15.27 -11.14
N HIS A 61 -27.93 -14.18 -11.32
CA HIS A 61 -26.47 -14.20 -11.30
C HIS A 61 -25.87 -13.78 -9.98
N GLY A 62 -26.65 -13.15 -9.11
CA GLY A 62 -26.14 -12.68 -7.83
C GLY A 62 -27.11 -11.73 -7.16
N THR A 63 -26.72 -11.24 -5.98
CA THR A 63 -27.55 -10.35 -5.18
C THR A 63 -26.85 -8.99 -5.06
N VAL A 64 -27.60 -7.92 -5.35
CA VAL A 64 -27.14 -6.54 -5.13
C VAL A 64 -27.59 -6.13 -3.74
N ILE A 65 -26.65 -5.68 -2.92
CA ILE A 65 -26.92 -5.23 -1.56
C ILE A 65 -26.44 -3.78 -1.43
N ARG A 66 -27.35 -2.88 -1.08
CA ARG A 66 -27.00 -1.48 -0.84
C ARG A 66 -26.43 -1.38 0.57
N THR A 67 -25.17 -0.98 0.66
CA THR A 67 -24.47 -0.82 1.93
C THR A 67 -24.00 0.61 2.11
N VAL A 68 -23.73 0.99 3.36
CA VAL A 68 -23.13 2.28 3.68
C VAL A 68 -21.65 2.02 4.00
N LYS A 69 -20.77 2.65 3.23
CA LYS A 69 -19.33 2.59 3.48
C LYS A 69 -18.91 3.86 4.16
N THR A 70 -18.34 3.73 5.35
CA THR A 70 -17.89 4.88 6.14
C THR A 70 -16.37 4.86 6.21
N ARG A 71 -15.77 6.03 6.07
CA ARG A 71 -14.34 6.20 6.14
C ARG A 71 -14.02 7.26 7.18
N TYR A 72 -13.00 6.98 8.01
CA TYR A 72 -12.54 7.90 9.02
C TYR A 72 -11.11 8.32 8.69
N TRP A 73 -10.86 9.63 8.66
CA TRP A 73 -9.51 10.14 8.42
C TRP A 73 -9.37 11.49 9.11
N THR A 74 -8.15 12.00 9.22
CA THR A 74 -7.91 13.32 9.77
C THR A 74 -7.02 14.14 8.83
N SER A 75 -7.30 15.43 8.76
CA SER A 75 -6.42 16.39 8.11
C SER A 75 -5.68 17.24 9.15
N ASP A 76 -5.92 16.99 10.43
CA ASP A 76 -5.32 17.73 11.56
C ASP A 76 -4.70 16.73 12.54
N TRP A 77 -3.48 16.30 12.24
CA TRP A 77 -2.76 15.33 13.05
C TRP A 77 -2.38 15.86 14.43
N GLU A 78 -2.19 17.16 14.56
CA GLU A 78 -1.86 17.78 15.85
C GLU A 78 -3.00 17.57 16.84
N SER A 79 -4.22 17.90 16.42
CA SER A 79 -5.40 17.68 17.23
C SER A 79 -5.66 16.20 17.50
N MET A 80 -5.41 15.37 16.50
CA MET A 80 -5.60 13.93 16.63
C MET A 80 -4.65 13.33 17.66
N HIS A 81 -3.38 13.71 17.62
CA HIS A 81 -2.39 13.26 18.61
C HIS A 81 -2.74 13.71 20.01
N LYS A 82 -3.19 14.96 20.15
CA LYS A 82 -3.62 15.50 21.44
C LYS A 82 -4.78 14.69 21.99
N PHE A 83 -5.75 14.38 21.17
CA PHE A 83 -6.90 13.55 21.58
C PHE A 83 -6.45 12.17 22.08
N ILE A 84 -5.57 11.52 21.32
CA ILE A 84 -5.06 10.19 21.66
C ILE A 84 -4.35 10.21 23.02
N LEU A 85 -3.54 11.23 23.27
CA LEU A 85 -2.81 11.37 24.53
C LEU A 85 -3.73 11.68 25.70
N GLU A 86 -4.68 12.57 25.50
CA GLU A 86 -5.65 12.95 26.54
C GLU A 86 -6.54 11.78 26.96
N HIS A 87 -7.01 11.01 25.97
CA HIS A 87 -7.93 9.90 26.23
C HIS A 87 -7.21 8.55 26.36
N LYS A 88 -5.87 8.53 26.23
CA LYS A 88 -5.07 7.30 26.33
C LYS A 88 -5.58 6.20 25.40
N MET A 89 -5.78 6.56 24.13
CA MET A 89 -6.33 5.67 23.12
C MET A 89 -5.39 5.47 21.93
N PRO A 90 -4.18 4.88 22.15
CA PRO A 90 -3.24 4.64 21.04
C PRO A 90 -3.80 3.67 19.99
N ASP A 91 -4.82 2.87 20.36
CA ASP A 91 -5.44 1.90 19.46
C ASP A 91 -6.27 2.56 18.35
N LEU A 92 -6.46 3.89 18.40
CA LEU A 92 -7.05 4.63 17.29
C LEU A 92 -6.13 4.63 16.06
N LEU A 93 -4.85 4.37 16.27
CA LEU A 93 -3.85 4.26 15.21
C LEU A 93 -3.53 2.80 14.94
N GLU A 94 -3.18 2.51 13.68
CA GLU A 94 -2.76 1.16 13.33
C GLU A 94 -1.42 0.82 13.96
N LYS A 95 -1.21 -0.46 14.25
CA LYS A 95 0.02 -0.94 14.89
C LYS A 95 1.14 -1.06 13.88
N ARG A 96 1.76 0.06 13.58
CA ARG A 96 2.89 0.13 12.66
C ARG A 96 3.95 1.07 13.22
N VAL A 97 5.18 0.56 13.35
CA VAL A 97 6.30 1.37 13.80
C VAL A 97 6.86 2.16 12.61
N SER A 98 7.05 3.46 12.81
CA SER A 98 7.73 4.29 11.81
C SER A 98 9.21 3.93 11.81
N GLN A 99 9.70 3.36 10.71
CA GLN A 99 11.09 2.92 10.60
C GLN A 99 12.08 4.08 10.72
N SER A 100 11.80 5.18 10.03
CA SER A 100 12.69 6.34 10.05
C SER A 100 12.72 7.02 11.42
N THR A 101 11.55 7.17 12.06
CA THR A 101 11.47 7.81 13.37
C THR A 101 12.12 6.94 14.45
N MET A 102 11.93 5.62 14.38
CA MET A 102 12.58 4.70 15.32
C MET A 102 14.09 4.70 15.16
N LYS A 103 14.55 4.72 13.90
CA LYS A 103 15.99 4.81 13.61
C LYS A 103 16.60 6.07 14.21
N GLN A 104 15.94 7.20 14.02
CA GLN A 104 16.39 8.49 14.56
C GLN A 104 16.43 8.47 16.08
N LEU A 105 15.38 7.93 16.71
CA LEU A 105 15.31 7.82 18.18
C LEU A 105 16.50 7.06 18.73
N LEU A 106 16.82 5.91 18.15
CA LEU A 106 17.90 5.05 18.63
C LEU A 106 19.28 5.61 18.32
N GLU A 107 19.42 6.38 17.22
CA GLU A 107 20.68 7.07 16.92
C GLU A 107 20.96 8.19 17.92
N GLU A 108 19.93 8.95 18.30
CA GLU A 108 20.06 10.05 19.27
C GLU A 108 20.09 9.56 20.71
N ASN A 109 19.41 8.47 21.00
CA ASN A 109 19.26 7.92 22.34
C ASN A 109 19.41 6.40 22.32
N PRO A 110 20.65 5.87 22.17
CA PRO A 110 20.86 4.42 22.05
C PRO A 110 20.32 3.59 23.22
N ASP A 111 20.21 4.20 24.40
CA ASP A 111 19.73 3.52 25.60
C ASP A 111 18.22 3.51 25.73
N LEU A 112 17.53 4.22 24.84
CA LEU A 112 16.08 4.39 24.92
C LEU A 112 15.34 3.38 24.05
N MET A 113 15.76 2.13 24.10
CA MET A 113 15.14 1.04 23.36
C MET A 113 13.77 0.71 23.93
N PRO A 114 12.69 0.86 23.15
CA PRO A 114 11.36 0.49 23.66
C PRO A 114 11.29 -1.00 23.98
N LYS A 115 10.66 -1.31 25.11
CA LYS A 115 10.43 -2.70 25.49
C LYS A 115 9.50 -3.35 24.46
N GLY A 116 9.84 -4.56 24.04
CA GLY A 116 9.08 -5.27 23.04
C GLY A 116 9.51 -4.97 21.59
N MET A 117 10.50 -4.09 21.39
CA MET A 117 11.03 -3.79 20.07
C MET A 117 11.99 -4.87 19.61
N ASN A 118 11.81 -5.36 18.42
CA ASN A 118 12.73 -6.28 17.77
C ASN A 118 13.47 -5.56 16.64
N ILE A 119 14.76 -5.79 16.54
CA ILE A 119 15.61 -5.21 15.49
C ILE A 119 16.26 -6.34 14.71
N ASP A 120 16.20 -6.25 13.40
CA ASP A 120 16.90 -7.15 12.50
C ASP A 120 17.64 -6.32 11.47
N SER A 121 18.90 -6.69 11.23
CA SER A 121 19.73 -6.02 10.24
C SER A 121 20.41 -7.06 9.38
N ARG A 122 20.45 -6.81 8.08
CA ARG A 122 21.11 -7.73 7.16
C ARG A 122 21.79 -6.95 6.04
N TYR A 123 22.83 -7.55 5.50
CA TYR A 123 23.44 -6.99 4.30
C TYR A 123 22.54 -7.26 3.11
N ALA A 124 22.45 -6.30 2.23
CA ALA A 124 21.67 -6.40 1.01
C ALA A 124 22.41 -5.67 -0.10
N VAL A 125 22.10 -6.03 -1.33
CA VAL A 125 22.67 -5.34 -2.48
C VAL A 125 21.60 -4.52 -3.16
N THR A 126 21.98 -3.34 -3.61
CA THR A 126 21.12 -2.45 -4.39
C THR A 126 21.74 -2.32 -5.77
N ILE A 127 20.96 -2.55 -6.79
CA ILE A 127 21.42 -2.45 -8.16
C ILE A 127 20.80 -1.22 -8.80
N ARG A 128 21.67 -0.31 -9.22
CA ARG A 128 21.27 0.92 -9.89
C ARG A 128 21.69 0.86 -11.35
N ARG A 129 20.82 1.36 -12.21
CA ARG A 129 21.15 1.49 -13.63
C ARG A 129 22.27 2.52 -13.78
N SER A 130 23.18 2.29 -14.70
CA SER A 130 24.25 3.23 -14.97
C SER A 130 23.67 4.58 -15.38
N SER A 131 24.23 5.66 -14.78
CA SER A 131 23.77 7.02 -15.06
C SER A 131 24.40 7.60 -16.33
N SER A 132 25.41 6.93 -16.89
CA SER A 132 26.01 7.37 -18.13
C SER A 132 25.05 7.07 -19.26
N ALA A 133 24.09 7.93 -19.41
CA ALA A 133 23.14 7.85 -20.50
C ALA A 133 23.75 8.47 -21.73
N ASN A 134 23.96 7.70 -22.76
CA ASN A 134 24.18 8.23 -24.11
C ASN A 134 23.98 7.17 -25.11
#